data_d29970205f1e1c28be985f85e07e254f
#
_entry.id   d29970205f1e1c28be985f85e07e254f
#
_cell.length_a   1.000
_cell.length_b   1.000
_cell.length_c   1.000
_cell.angle_alpha   90.00
_cell.angle_beta   90.00
_cell.angle_gamma   90.00
#
_symmetry.space_group_name_H-M   'P 1'
#
loop_
_entity.id
_entity.type
_entity.pdbx_description
1 polymer ?
#
loop_
_entity_poly.entity_id
_entity_poly.type
_entity_poly.pdbx_seq_one_letter_code
_entity_poly.pdbx_strand_id
1 'polypeptide(L)'
;MLVQLNHKVHVLFRRQDLDMVKLQGKTVIVLDILFATSTMIAALADGAAEVLPALNEGHAREKAAGFERGSVVLAGELFADTIAGFAPPTPMALMAHDLHGRSVIYATTNGTVALNDAAGAAHVYAGALLNAAAVVEHIARHHADTTILIVCSGSMGNPNLEDMYGAGCFVELIANTLGAHDLSDAAWAARALYRSEAAESLLMRCRVGQMMQARGLAEEVKFAARESVMQVVPKLVDGRLAPFALA
;
A
#
# COMPACT_ATOMS: atom_id res chain seq x y z
N MET A 1 -28.17 27.60 3.96
CA MET A 1 -26.99 27.42 4.84
C MET A 1 -26.20 26.25 4.27
N LEU A 2 -25.05 26.50 3.68
CA LEU A 2 -24.20 25.42 3.15
C LEU A 2 -23.60 24.66 4.35
N VAL A 3 -23.88 23.37 4.46
CA VAL A 3 -23.25 22.51 5.46
C VAL A 3 -21.75 22.51 5.15
N GLN A 4 -20.94 23.03 6.04
CA GLN A 4 -19.49 22.89 5.96
C GLN A 4 -19.17 21.43 6.25
N LEU A 5 -18.80 20.68 5.20
CA LEU A 5 -18.31 19.31 5.33
C LEU A 5 -16.85 19.39 5.74
N ASN A 6 -16.56 19.04 7.00
CA ASN A 6 -15.22 19.19 7.56
C ASN A 6 -14.24 18.12 7.07
N HIS A 7 -14.74 17.02 6.51
CA HIS A 7 -13.89 15.89 6.11
C HIS A 7 -14.40 15.29 4.80
N LYS A 8 -13.47 14.99 3.90
CA LYS A 8 -13.74 14.28 2.65
C LYS A 8 -12.84 13.06 2.55
N VAL A 9 -13.41 11.94 2.08
CA VAL A 9 -12.68 10.75 1.67
C VAL A 9 -12.74 10.65 0.15
N HIS A 10 -11.58 10.65 -0.48
CA HIS A 10 -11.44 10.50 -1.91
C HIS A 10 -10.72 9.18 -2.24
N VAL A 11 -11.15 8.53 -3.31
CA VAL A 11 -10.40 7.42 -3.93
C VAL A 11 -9.92 7.88 -5.29
N LEU A 12 -8.63 7.69 -5.55
CA LEU A 12 -8.00 7.87 -6.85
C LEU A 12 -7.66 6.49 -7.40
N PHE A 13 -8.29 6.10 -8.51
CA PHE A 13 -8.14 4.75 -9.05
C PHE A 13 -6.81 4.50 -9.74
N ARG A 14 -6.00 5.55 -9.91
CA ARG A 14 -4.64 5.49 -10.47
C ARG A 14 -3.76 6.54 -9.81
N ARG A 15 -2.48 6.24 -9.62
CA ARG A 15 -1.52 7.22 -9.11
C ARG A 15 -1.39 8.47 -9.99
N GLN A 16 -1.62 8.34 -11.31
CA GLN A 16 -1.57 9.47 -12.26
C GLN A 16 -2.68 10.51 -12.04
N ASP A 17 -3.72 10.15 -11.31
CA ASP A 17 -4.80 11.08 -10.94
C ASP A 17 -4.43 11.94 -9.70
N LEU A 18 -3.25 11.67 -9.09
CA LEU A 18 -2.76 12.40 -7.92
C LEU A 18 -2.23 13.77 -8.33
N ASP A 19 -2.85 14.83 -7.81
CA ASP A 19 -2.37 16.20 -7.95
C ASP A 19 -1.40 16.52 -6.79
N MET A 20 -0.10 16.41 -7.05
CA MET A 20 0.95 16.61 -6.05
C MET A 20 0.94 18.01 -5.41
N VAL A 21 0.39 19.03 -6.11
CA VAL A 21 0.29 20.40 -5.57
C VAL A 21 -0.76 20.48 -4.47
N LYS A 22 -1.77 19.60 -4.51
CA LYS A 22 -2.90 19.60 -3.57
C LYS A 22 -2.74 18.65 -2.38
N LEU A 23 -1.53 18.13 -2.13
CA LEU A 23 -1.29 17.15 -1.07
C LEU A 23 -1.11 17.75 0.31
N GLN A 24 -0.71 19.01 0.39
CA GLN A 24 -0.43 19.68 1.67
C GLN A 24 -1.62 19.57 2.63
N GLY A 25 -1.35 19.19 3.87
CA GLY A 25 -2.37 19.06 4.92
C GLY A 25 -3.28 17.82 4.79
N LYS A 26 -3.00 16.90 3.86
CA LYS A 26 -3.81 15.69 3.64
C LYS A 26 -3.15 14.44 4.19
N THR A 27 -3.97 13.45 4.51
CA THR A 27 -3.54 12.08 4.80
C THR A 27 -3.72 11.24 3.53
N VAL A 28 -2.66 10.57 3.12
CA VAL A 28 -2.65 9.71 1.93
C VAL A 28 -2.42 8.26 2.34
N ILE A 29 -3.24 7.35 1.84
CA ILE A 29 -3.07 5.90 1.95
C ILE A 29 -2.78 5.38 0.54
N VAL A 30 -1.59 4.84 0.32
CA VAL A 30 -1.19 4.27 -0.98
C VAL A 30 -1.44 2.77 -0.97
N LEU A 31 -2.11 2.28 -2.02
CA LEU A 31 -2.45 0.88 -2.21
C LEU A 31 -1.80 0.32 -3.47
N ASP A 32 -1.19 -0.85 -3.34
CA ASP A 32 -0.75 -1.76 -4.40
C ASP A 32 -0.90 -3.18 -3.84
N ILE A 33 -2.12 -3.69 -3.96
CA ILE A 33 -2.54 -4.92 -3.25
C ILE A 33 -1.80 -6.14 -3.78
N LEU A 34 -1.56 -6.24 -5.09
CA LEU A 34 -0.84 -7.34 -5.73
C LEU A 34 0.38 -6.82 -6.53
N PHE A 35 1.58 -6.51 -5.86
CA PHE A 35 1.81 -6.88 -4.46
C PHE A 35 2.57 -5.82 -3.64
N ALA A 36 2.93 -4.66 -4.16
CA ALA A 36 3.99 -3.85 -3.56
C ALA A 36 3.70 -3.46 -2.10
N THR A 37 2.52 -2.89 -1.80
CA THR A 37 2.23 -2.50 -0.42
C THR A 37 2.01 -3.70 0.48
N SER A 38 1.37 -4.78 0.01
CA SER A 38 1.24 -6.03 0.76
C SER A 38 2.59 -6.62 1.14
N THR A 39 3.57 -6.59 0.22
CA THR A 39 4.92 -7.10 0.48
C THR A 39 5.67 -6.24 1.49
N MET A 40 5.63 -4.91 1.34
CA MET A 40 6.28 -4.00 2.29
C MET A 40 5.70 -4.12 3.70
N ILE A 41 4.37 -4.26 3.82
CA ILE A 41 3.67 -4.47 5.09
C ILE A 41 4.07 -5.81 5.72
N ALA A 42 4.10 -6.89 4.92
CA ALA A 42 4.50 -8.20 5.38
C ALA A 42 5.96 -8.21 5.87
N ALA A 43 6.88 -7.57 5.15
CA ALA A 43 8.28 -7.45 5.57
C ALA A 43 8.43 -6.74 6.92
N LEU A 44 7.70 -5.63 7.12
CA LEU A 44 7.72 -4.91 8.40
C LEU A 44 7.09 -5.73 9.54
N ALA A 45 6.02 -6.46 9.25
CA ALA A 45 5.37 -7.35 10.23
C ALA A 45 6.26 -8.54 10.60
N ASP A 46 7.14 -8.98 9.69
CA ASP A 46 8.12 -10.06 9.89
C ASP A 46 9.42 -9.56 10.57
N GLY A 47 9.48 -8.30 10.96
CA GLY A 47 10.58 -7.73 11.75
C GLY A 47 11.65 -6.98 10.97
N ALA A 48 11.42 -6.64 9.69
CA ALA A 48 12.25 -5.67 9.02
C ALA A 48 12.25 -4.34 9.79
N ALA A 49 13.41 -3.71 9.95
CA ALA A 49 13.54 -2.45 10.67
C ALA A 49 12.84 -1.30 9.91
N GLU A 50 12.94 -1.30 8.60
CA GLU A 50 12.35 -0.30 7.72
C GLU A 50 12.26 -0.85 6.29
N VAL A 51 11.41 -0.23 5.46
CA VAL A 51 11.41 -0.44 4.01
C VAL A 51 11.67 0.89 3.30
N LEU A 52 12.64 0.89 2.39
CA LEU A 52 13.00 2.04 1.55
C LEU A 52 12.45 1.83 0.14
N PRO A 53 11.35 2.52 -0.24
CA PRO A 53 10.87 2.47 -1.60
C PRO A 53 11.90 3.05 -2.57
N ALA A 54 12.21 2.30 -3.63
CA ALA A 54 13.10 2.73 -4.70
C ALA A 54 12.33 2.84 -6.03
N LEU A 55 12.71 3.81 -6.87
CA LEU A 55 12.02 4.09 -8.14
C LEU A 55 12.31 3.04 -9.22
N ASN A 56 13.47 2.39 -9.13
CA ASN A 56 13.93 1.37 -10.08
C ASN A 56 15.15 0.63 -9.50
N GLU A 57 15.65 -0.37 -10.24
CA GLU A 57 16.84 -1.15 -9.87
C GLU A 57 18.08 -0.28 -9.57
N GLY A 58 18.39 0.69 -10.45
CA GLY A 58 19.55 1.56 -10.27
C GLY A 58 19.48 2.35 -8.96
N HIS A 59 18.34 2.96 -8.68
CA HIS A 59 18.10 3.69 -7.43
C HIS A 59 18.13 2.76 -6.20
N ALA A 60 17.67 1.51 -6.32
CA ALA A 60 17.75 0.55 -5.23
C ALA A 60 19.22 0.18 -4.90
N ARG A 61 20.04 -0.05 -5.92
CA ARG A 61 21.48 -0.34 -5.76
C ARG A 61 22.26 0.86 -5.20
N GLU A 62 21.94 2.07 -5.65
CA GLU A 62 22.50 3.31 -5.12
C GLU A 62 22.19 3.48 -3.62
N LYS A 63 20.92 3.31 -3.23
CA LYS A 63 20.54 3.34 -1.80
C LYS A 63 21.29 2.29 -1.00
N ALA A 64 21.45 1.07 -1.52
CA ALA A 64 22.14 -0.03 -0.84
C ALA A 64 23.61 0.25 -0.58
N ALA A 65 24.28 1.05 -1.42
CA ALA A 65 25.68 1.41 -1.24
C ALA A 65 25.97 2.21 0.05
N GLY A 66 24.92 2.82 0.64
CA GLY A 66 25.00 3.55 1.92
C GLY A 66 24.86 2.65 3.16
N PHE A 67 24.65 1.34 2.99
CA PHE A 67 24.46 0.39 4.09
C PHE A 67 25.65 -0.53 4.29
N GLU A 68 25.84 -1.01 5.51
CA GLU A 68 26.82 -2.06 5.79
C GLU A 68 26.44 -3.36 5.09
N ARG A 69 27.46 -4.11 4.66
CA ARG A 69 27.26 -5.40 3.99
C ARG A 69 26.48 -6.36 4.90
N GLY A 70 25.35 -6.87 4.41
CA GLY A 70 24.50 -7.81 5.13
C GLY A 70 23.40 -7.16 5.99
N SER A 71 23.40 -5.82 6.17
CA SER A 71 22.34 -5.12 6.91
C SER A 71 21.11 -4.79 6.06
N VAL A 72 21.18 -5.03 4.75
CA VAL A 72 20.11 -4.70 3.80
C VAL A 72 19.73 -5.89 2.94
N VAL A 73 18.43 -5.98 2.61
CA VAL A 73 17.87 -6.90 1.61
C VAL A 73 17.37 -6.07 0.44
N LEU A 74 17.85 -6.35 -0.77
CA LEU A 74 17.27 -5.82 -2.00
C LEU A 74 16.14 -6.74 -2.44
N ALA A 75 14.94 -6.20 -2.66
CA ALA A 75 13.80 -6.94 -3.17
C ALA A 75 13.08 -6.13 -4.25
N GLY A 76 12.40 -6.79 -5.17
CA GLY A 76 11.63 -6.05 -6.17
C GLY A 76 11.43 -6.76 -7.48
N GLU A 77 10.66 -6.09 -8.35
CA GLU A 77 10.26 -6.58 -9.66
C GLU A 77 10.48 -5.55 -10.77
N LEU A 78 10.62 -6.05 -11.98
CA LEU A 78 10.49 -5.30 -13.22
C LEU A 78 9.55 -6.09 -14.14
N PHE A 79 8.38 -5.52 -14.49
CA PHE A 79 7.32 -6.18 -15.27
C PHE A 79 6.87 -7.53 -14.71
N ALA A 80 6.70 -7.58 -13.38
CA ALA A 80 6.32 -8.76 -12.59
C ALA A 80 7.36 -9.90 -12.57
N ASP A 81 8.58 -9.69 -13.04
CA ASP A 81 9.69 -10.62 -12.90
C ASP A 81 10.65 -10.12 -11.82
N THR A 82 11.15 -11.03 -10.99
CA THR A 82 12.13 -10.67 -9.94
C THR A 82 13.39 -10.07 -10.58
N ILE A 83 13.83 -8.93 -10.09
CA ILE A 83 15.06 -8.27 -10.54
C ILE A 83 16.27 -9.18 -10.25
N ALA A 84 17.17 -9.30 -11.21
CA ALA A 84 18.34 -10.17 -11.07
C ALA A 84 19.20 -9.81 -9.84
N GLY A 85 19.39 -10.78 -8.94
CA GLY A 85 20.13 -10.60 -7.69
C GLY A 85 19.33 -9.93 -6.55
N PHE A 86 18.03 -9.72 -6.72
CA PHE A 86 17.12 -9.27 -5.67
C PHE A 86 16.34 -10.45 -5.09
N ALA A 87 15.83 -10.29 -3.88
CA ALA A 87 14.83 -11.17 -3.30
C ALA A 87 13.47 -11.02 -4.04
N PRO A 88 12.60 -12.04 -3.98
CA PRO A 88 11.31 -12.01 -4.65
C PRO A 88 10.43 -10.83 -4.21
N PRO A 89 9.55 -10.33 -5.12
CA PRO A 89 8.71 -9.17 -4.86
C PRO A 89 7.38 -9.48 -4.16
N THR A 90 7.14 -10.70 -3.72
CA THR A 90 5.86 -11.14 -3.15
C THR A 90 5.94 -11.38 -1.65
N PRO A 91 4.83 -11.23 -0.88
CA PRO A 91 4.85 -11.23 0.57
C PRO A 91 5.51 -12.46 1.20
N MET A 92 4.99 -13.66 0.90
CA MET A 92 5.46 -14.90 1.52
C MET A 92 6.89 -15.25 1.09
N ALA A 93 7.20 -15.05 -0.19
CA ALA A 93 8.53 -15.35 -0.71
C ALA A 93 9.60 -14.40 -0.13
N LEU A 94 9.26 -13.12 0.11
CA LEU A 94 10.18 -12.19 0.77
C LEU A 94 10.37 -12.52 2.25
N MET A 95 9.29 -12.86 2.99
CA MET A 95 9.36 -13.30 4.39
C MET A 95 10.16 -14.60 4.59
N ALA A 96 10.38 -15.40 3.54
CA ALA A 96 11.27 -16.56 3.61
C ALA A 96 12.77 -16.19 3.73
N HIS A 97 13.10 -14.90 3.57
CA HIS A 97 14.43 -14.37 3.83
C HIS A 97 14.56 -13.89 5.28
N ASP A 98 15.79 -13.87 5.80
CA ASP A 98 16.05 -13.28 7.11
C ASP A 98 15.93 -11.75 7.04
N LEU A 99 14.78 -11.20 7.50
CA LEU A 99 14.48 -9.77 7.47
C LEU A 99 14.67 -9.10 8.83
N HIS A 100 14.76 -9.87 9.91
CA HIS A 100 14.71 -9.32 11.27
C HIS A 100 15.83 -8.33 11.54
N GLY A 101 15.44 -7.10 11.90
CA GLY A 101 16.37 -5.98 12.16
C GLY A 101 17.08 -5.42 10.94
N ARG A 102 16.78 -5.91 9.72
CA ARG A 102 17.42 -5.46 8.47
C ARG A 102 16.55 -4.44 7.75
N SER A 103 17.19 -3.54 7.00
CA SER A 103 16.49 -2.65 6.08
C SER A 103 16.15 -3.40 4.78
N VAL A 104 14.94 -3.19 4.25
CA VAL A 104 14.55 -3.71 2.94
C VAL A 104 14.51 -2.56 1.95
N ILE A 105 15.29 -2.62 0.86
CA ILE A 105 15.17 -1.68 -0.25
C ILE A 105 14.31 -2.35 -1.32
N TYR A 106 13.13 -1.76 -1.57
CA TYR A 106 12.11 -2.39 -2.40
C TYR A 106 11.82 -1.56 -3.65
N ALA A 107 12.01 -2.17 -4.83
CA ALA A 107 11.83 -1.53 -6.12
C ALA A 107 10.72 -2.21 -6.92
N THR A 108 9.73 -1.42 -7.38
CA THR A 108 8.65 -1.90 -8.25
C THR A 108 8.27 -0.87 -9.30
N THR A 109 7.51 -1.31 -10.27
CA THR A 109 7.06 -0.46 -11.39
C THR A 109 5.99 0.56 -10.97
N ASN A 110 5.18 0.28 -9.93
CA ASN A 110 4.00 1.08 -9.59
C ASN A 110 3.95 1.54 -8.12
N GLY A 111 3.89 0.63 -7.15
CA GLY A 111 3.62 0.96 -5.76
C GLY A 111 4.67 1.85 -5.10
N THR A 112 5.95 1.60 -5.34
CA THR A 112 7.04 2.45 -4.81
C THR A 112 7.03 3.84 -5.43
N VAL A 113 6.65 3.96 -6.70
CA VAL A 113 6.50 5.25 -7.38
C VAL A 113 5.33 6.03 -6.77
N ALA A 114 4.18 5.38 -6.53
CA ALA A 114 3.02 6.03 -5.91
C ALA A 114 3.33 6.56 -4.50
N LEU A 115 4.12 5.85 -3.69
CA LEU A 115 4.58 6.32 -2.38
C LEU A 115 5.46 7.57 -2.49
N ASN A 116 6.39 7.59 -3.45
CA ASN A 116 7.24 8.75 -3.70
C ASN A 116 6.42 9.95 -4.23
N ASP A 117 5.46 9.74 -5.13
CA ASP A 117 4.57 10.78 -5.64
C ASP A 117 3.72 11.40 -4.52
N ALA A 118 3.36 10.61 -3.49
CA ALA A 118 2.57 11.06 -2.34
C ALA A 118 3.38 11.79 -1.26
N ALA A 119 4.72 11.79 -1.31
CA ALA A 119 5.60 12.25 -0.22
C ALA A 119 5.39 13.73 0.20
N GLY A 120 4.74 14.56 -0.64
CA GLY A 120 4.38 15.95 -0.31
C GLY A 120 3.17 16.10 0.62
N ALA A 121 2.49 15.01 0.98
CA ALA A 121 1.35 15.03 1.90
C ALA A 121 1.80 15.19 3.36
N ALA A 122 0.88 15.64 4.23
CA ALA A 122 1.17 15.75 5.66
C ALA A 122 1.44 14.37 6.31
N HIS A 123 0.70 13.36 5.87
CA HIS A 123 0.84 11.99 6.36
C HIS A 123 0.67 11.01 5.20
N VAL A 124 1.63 10.10 5.02
CA VAL A 124 1.59 9.06 3.97
C VAL A 124 1.75 7.69 4.61
N TYR A 125 0.85 6.78 4.28
CA TYR A 125 0.82 5.40 4.78
C TYR A 125 0.81 4.41 3.63
N ALA A 126 1.53 3.31 3.77
CA ALA A 126 1.31 2.15 2.92
C ALA A 126 0.16 1.32 3.52
N GLY A 127 -0.87 1.08 2.70
CA GLY A 127 -2.04 0.30 3.04
C GLY A 127 -2.18 -0.94 2.17
N ALA A 128 -2.74 -2.00 2.75
CA ALA A 128 -3.20 -3.21 2.06
C ALA A 128 -4.36 -3.81 2.85
N LEU A 129 -5.02 -4.81 2.29
CA LEU A 129 -6.04 -5.56 3.05
C LEU A 129 -5.46 -6.09 4.36
N LEU A 130 -4.20 -6.53 4.34
CA LEU A 130 -3.49 -7.11 5.49
C LEU A 130 -3.51 -6.24 6.75
N ASN A 131 -3.41 -4.90 6.62
CA ASN A 131 -3.28 -3.97 7.74
C ASN A 131 -4.37 -2.89 7.81
N ALA A 132 -5.46 -3.06 7.08
CA ALA A 132 -6.45 -2.00 6.86
C ALA A 132 -7.03 -1.45 8.19
N ALA A 133 -7.42 -2.29 9.13
CA ALA A 133 -7.96 -1.86 10.42
C ALA A 133 -6.93 -1.05 11.22
N ALA A 134 -5.68 -1.53 11.31
CA ALA A 134 -4.61 -0.86 12.06
C ALA A 134 -4.33 0.55 11.53
N VAL A 135 -4.26 0.71 10.20
CA VAL A 135 -4.05 2.03 9.57
C VAL A 135 -5.24 2.96 9.83
N VAL A 136 -6.47 2.47 9.67
CA VAL A 136 -7.68 3.29 9.91
C VAL A 136 -7.80 3.71 11.37
N GLU A 137 -7.57 2.80 12.32
CA GLU A 137 -7.56 3.12 13.75
C GLU A 137 -6.48 4.17 14.10
N HIS A 138 -5.30 4.04 13.50
CA HIS A 138 -4.23 5.02 13.69
C HIS A 138 -4.64 6.41 13.16
N ILE A 139 -5.19 6.49 11.95
CA ILE A 139 -5.67 7.74 11.36
C ILE A 139 -6.79 8.34 12.21
N ALA A 140 -7.71 7.53 12.70
CA ALA A 140 -8.82 7.98 13.54
C ALA A 140 -8.32 8.59 14.87
N ARG A 141 -7.26 8.06 15.45
CA ARG A 141 -6.69 8.59 16.71
C ARG A 141 -5.87 9.86 16.52
N HIS A 142 -5.17 10.00 15.39
CA HIS A 142 -4.14 11.03 15.25
C HIS A 142 -4.42 12.06 14.14
N HIS A 143 -5.31 11.76 13.19
CA HIS A 143 -5.54 12.57 11.97
C HIS A 143 -7.01 12.61 11.55
N ALA A 144 -7.94 12.48 12.50
CA ALA A 144 -9.38 12.40 12.24
C ALA A 144 -9.94 13.61 11.47
N ASP A 145 -9.32 14.77 11.59
CA ASP A 145 -9.74 16.05 10.99
C ASP A 145 -9.11 16.33 9.62
N THR A 146 -8.29 15.43 9.07
CA THR A 146 -7.67 15.61 7.75
C THR A 146 -8.55 15.07 6.62
N THR A 147 -8.39 15.63 5.41
CA THR A 147 -8.91 14.99 4.19
C THR A 147 -8.09 13.75 3.89
N ILE A 148 -8.75 12.61 3.67
CA ILE A 148 -8.13 11.33 3.38
C ILE A 148 -8.20 11.05 1.88
N LEU A 149 -7.04 10.81 1.27
CA LEU A 149 -6.90 10.36 -0.11
C LEU A 149 -6.43 8.90 -0.11
N ILE A 150 -7.21 8.00 -0.70
CA ILE A 150 -6.84 6.61 -0.94
C ILE A 150 -6.38 6.52 -2.38
N VAL A 151 -5.11 6.22 -2.60
CA VAL A 151 -4.47 6.23 -3.92
C VAL A 151 -4.15 4.80 -4.35
N CYS A 152 -4.89 4.30 -5.32
CA CYS A 152 -4.58 3.06 -6.01
C CYS A 152 -3.37 3.27 -6.93
N SER A 153 -2.37 2.40 -6.86
CA SER A 153 -1.18 2.49 -7.72
C SER A 153 -1.52 2.21 -9.18
N GLY A 154 -2.43 1.28 -9.42
CA GLY A 154 -2.76 0.82 -10.76
C GLY A 154 -1.58 0.14 -11.45
N SER A 155 -1.72 -0.17 -12.72
CA SER A 155 -0.62 -0.69 -13.54
C SER A 155 -0.71 -0.21 -14.99
N MET A 156 0.45 0.15 -15.57
CA MET A 156 0.55 0.64 -16.96
C MET A 156 -0.45 1.78 -17.27
N GLY A 157 -0.71 2.66 -16.29
CA GLY A 157 -1.64 3.79 -16.42
C GLY A 157 -3.12 3.42 -16.31
N ASN A 158 -3.46 2.16 -16.01
CA ASN A 158 -4.83 1.71 -15.86
C ASN A 158 -5.17 1.40 -14.39
N PRO A 159 -6.45 1.54 -13.98
CA PRO A 159 -6.91 1.07 -12.69
C PRO A 159 -6.76 -0.44 -12.57
N ASN A 160 -6.48 -0.91 -11.36
CA ASN A 160 -6.49 -2.32 -11.01
C ASN A 160 -7.68 -2.63 -10.11
N LEU A 161 -8.35 -3.74 -10.39
CA LEU A 161 -9.57 -4.13 -9.67
C LEU A 161 -9.30 -4.46 -8.20
N GLU A 162 -8.16 -5.11 -7.91
CA GLU A 162 -7.72 -5.42 -6.56
C GLU A 162 -7.41 -4.18 -5.73
N ASP A 163 -6.81 -3.15 -6.32
CA ASP A 163 -6.55 -1.88 -5.64
C ASP A 163 -7.86 -1.14 -5.34
N MET A 164 -8.79 -1.14 -6.31
CA MET A 164 -10.13 -0.55 -6.12
C MET A 164 -10.90 -1.27 -5.00
N TYR A 165 -10.78 -2.60 -4.91
CA TYR A 165 -11.37 -3.39 -3.82
C TYR A 165 -10.74 -3.04 -2.48
N GLY A 166 -9.41 -2.99 -2.41
CA GLY A 166 -8.68 -2.54 -1.23
C GLY A 166 -9.10 -1.13 -0.79
N ALA A 167 -9.23 -0.19 -1.73
CA ALA A 167 -9.74 1.14 -1.43
C ALA A 167 -11.14 1.09 -0.82
N GLY A 168 -12.02 0.23 -1.33
CA GLY A 168 -13.36 0.00 -0.78
C GLY A 168 -13.35 -0.51 0.66
N CYS A 169 -12.42 -1.42 1.00
CA CYS A 169 -12.18 -1.89 2.36
C CYS A 169 -11.83 -0.72 3.30
N PHE A 170 -10.88 0.13 2.90
CA PHE A 170 -10.50 1.31 3.67
C PHE A 170 -11.67 2.29 3.82
N VAL A 171 -12.43 2.57 2.76
CA VAL A 171 -13.62 3.45 2.84
C VAL A 171 -14.66 2.89 3.80
N GLU A 172 -14.92 1.58 3.78
CA GLU A 172 -15.83 0.92 4.71
C GLU A 172 -15.40 1.10 6.16
N LEU A 173 -14.13 0.81 6.45
CA LEU A 173 -13.56 0.93 7.79
C LEU A 173 -13.56 2.39 8.29
N ILE A 174 -13.17 3.35 7.43
CA ILE A 174 -13.18 4.78 7.76
C ILE A 174 -14.61 5.24 8.07
N ALA A 175 -15.60 4.88 7.25
CA ALA A 175 -16.98 5.26 7.48
C ALA A 175 -17.54 4.68 8.79
N ASN A 176 -17.14 3.48 9.16
CA ASN A 176 -17.57 2.84 10.40
C ASN A 176 -16.86 3.41 11.64
N THR A 177 -15.60 3.85 11.51
CA THR A 177 -14.77 4.30 12.64
C THR A 177 -14.92 5.80 12.92
N LEU A 178 -14.95 6.62 11.87
CA LEU A 178 -15.01 8.08 11.97
C LEU A 178 -16.42 8.66 11.80
N GLY A 179 -17.43 7.82 11.52
CA GLY A 179 -18.81 8.25 11.31
C GLY A 179 -19.08 8.76 9.90
N ALA A 180 -20.17 9.55 9.75
CA ALA A 180 -20.60 10.05 8.44
C ALA A 180 -19.58 11.02 7.84
N HIS A 181 -18.83 10.54 6.86
CA HIS A 181 -17.94 11.36 6.05
C HIS A 181 -18.56 11.67 4.69
N ASP A 182 -18.18 12.84 4.14
CA ASP A 182 -18.43 13.16 2.73
C ASP A 182 -17.53 12.28 1.85
N LEU A 183 -18.13 11.25 1.26
CA LEU A 183 -17.46 10.30 0.36
C LEU A 183 -17.59 10.78 -1.08
N SER A 184 -16.49 10.84 -1.82
CA SER A 184 -16.53 11.07 -3.26
C SER A 184 -17.26 9.93 -4.00
N ASP A 185 -17.73 10.17 -5.22
CA ASP A 185 -18.37 9.13 -6.05
C ASP A 185 -17.46 7.92 -6.25
N ALA A 186 -16.15 8.15 -6.42
CA ALA A 186 -15.16 7.08 -6.52
C ALA A 186 -15.04 6.28 -5.21
N ALA A 187 -15.16 6.94 -4.04
CA ALA A 187 -15.17 6.25 -2.75
C ALA A 187 -16.45 5.41 -2.59
N TRP A 188 -17.60 5.91 -3.00
CA TRP A 188 -18.85 5.13 -3.03
C TRP A 188 -18.75 3.92 -3.96
N ALA A 189 -18.20 4.09 -5.16
CA ALA A 189 -18.00 2.99 -6.11
C ALA A 189 -17.06 1.91 -5.56
N ALA A 190 -15.93 2.32 -4.97
CA ALA A 190 -14.99 1.39 -4.34
C ALA A 190 -15.64 0.61 -3.17
N ARG A 191 -16.39 1.31 -2.31
CA ARG A 191 -17.13 0.71 -1.20
C ARG A 191 -18.19 -0.31 -1.68
N ALA A 192 -18.90 0.00 -2.76
CA ALA A 192 -19.86 -0.92 -3.36
C ALA A 192 -19.15 -2.18 -3.91
N LEU A 193 -17.99 -2.01 -4.53
CA LEU A 193 -17.17 -3.13 -5.01
C LEU A 193 -16.71 -4.02 -3.85
N TYR A 194 -16.21 -3.44 -2.76
CA TYR A 194 -15.80 -4.19 -1.57
C TYR A 194 -16.94 -5.04 -1.00
N ARG A 195 -18.16 -4.50 -0.97
CA ARG A 195 -19.35 -5.21 -0.47
C ARG A 195 -19.91 -6.26 -1.41
N SER A 196 -19.43 -6.35 -2.65
CA SER A 196 -20.02 -7.23 -3.66
C SER A 196 -19.62 -8.69 -3.53
N GLU A 197 -18.42 -8.98 -3.01
CA GLU A 197 -17.89 -10.34 -2.87
C GLU A 197 -16.72 -10.40 -1.89
N ALA A 198 -16.29 -11.62 -1.54
CA ALA A 198 -15.12 -11.83 -0.67
C ALA A 198 -13.80 -11.47 -1.37
N ALA A 199 -12.82 -10.99 -0.59
CA ALA A 199 -11.51 -10.56 -1.07
C ALA A 199 -10.81 -11.63 -1.92
N GLU A 200 -10.72 -12.87 -1.43
CA GLU A 200 -10.06 -13.95 -2.16
C GLU A 200 -10.69 -14.19 -3.53
N SER A 201 -12.02 -14.23 -3.61
CA SER A 201 -12.75 -14.42 -4.87
C SER A 201 -12.40 -13.33 -5.89
N LEU A 202 -12.44 -12.06 -5.47
CA LEU A 202 -12.15 -10.95 -6.34
C LEU A 202 -10.68 -10.92 -6.76
N LEU A 203 -9.74 -11.07 -5.81
CA LEU A 203 -8.32 -11.02 -6.11
C LEU A 203 -7.90 -12.16 -7.04
N MET A 204 -8.46 -13.36 -6.87
CA MET A 204 -8.17 -14.51 -7.75
C MET A 204 -8.68 -14.29 -9.16
N ARG A 205 -9.79 -13.59 -9.38
CA ARG A 205 -10.37 -13.36 -10.71
C ARG A 205 -9.91 -12.06 -11.39
N CYS A 206 -9.28 -11.13 -10.67
CA CYS A 206 -8.76 -9.92 -11.27
C CYS A 206 -7.60 -10.23 -12.25
N ARG A 207 -7.30 -9.29 -13.13
CA ARG A 207 -6.26 -9.47 -14.18
C ARG A 207 -4.90 -9.85 -13.60
N VAL A 208 -4.46 -9.16 -12.55
CA VAL A 208 -3.15 -9.43 -11.91
C VAL A 208 -3.21 -10.76 -11.17
N GLY A 209 -4.29 -11.06 -10.46
CA GLY A 209 -4.48 -12.33 -9.78
C GLY A 209 -4.43 -13.54 -10.73
N GLN A 210 -5.09 -13.46 -11.88
CA GLN A 210 -5.01 -14.51 -12.92
C GLN A 210 -3.60 -14.67 -13.46
N MET A 211 -2.89 -13.56 -13.70
CA MET A 211 -1.48 -13.58 -14.13
C MET A 211 -0.59 -14.26 -13.07
N MET A 212 -0.81 -13.97 -11.79
CA MET A 212 -0.03 -14.58 -10.70
C MET A 212 -0.34 -16.08 -10.55
N GLN A 213 -1.61 -16.50 -10.69
CA GLN A 213 -1.97 -17.92 -10.70
C GLN A 213 -1.27 -18.66 -11.83
N ALA A 214 -1.25 -18.10 -13.04
CA ALA A 214 -0.55 -18.68 -14.19
C ALA A 214 0.97 -18.83 -13.96
N ARG A 215 1.55 -18.05 -13.03
CA ARG A 215 2.95 -18.12 -12.58
C ARG A 215 3.16 -19.03 -11.36
N GLY A 216 2.12 -19.73 -10.88
CA GLY A 216 2.18 -20.60 -9.71
C GLY A 216 2.15 -19.86 -8.37
N LEU A 217 1.76 -18.58 -8.35
CA LEU A 217 1.75 -17.70 -7.18
C LEU A 217 0.35 -17.52 -6.57
N ALA A 218 -0.53 -18.53 -6.72
CA ALA A 218 -1.89 -18.47 -6.18
C ALA A 218 -1.93 -18.26 -4.65
N GLU A 219 -1.02 -18.88 -3.91
CA GLU A 219 -0.95 -18.74 -2.44
C GLU A 219 -0.54 -17.33 -2.01
N GLU A 220 0.29 -16.63 -2.78
CA GLU A 220 0.63 -15.23 -2.56
C GLU A 220 -0.60 -14.31 -2.71
N VAL A 221 -1.47 -14.62 -3.71
CA VAL A 221 -2.73 -13.89 -3.91
C VAL A 221 -3.69 -14.13 -2.73
N LYS A 222 -3.84 -15.38 -2.29
CA LYS A 222 -4.67 -15.71 -1.11
C LYS A 222 -4.14 -15.06 0.16
N PHE A 223 -2.80 -15.02 0.33
CA PHE A 223 -2.18 -14.34 1.46
C PHE A 223 -2.52 -12.85 1.45
N ALA A 224 -2.37 -12.16 0.32
CA ALA A 224 -2.68 -10.74 0.16
C ALA A 224 -4.18 -10.42 0.34
N ALA A 225 -5.08 -11.41 0.13
CA ALA A 225 -6.52 -11.28 0.32
C ALA A 225 -6.97 -11.32 1.79
N ARG A 226 -6.08 -11.63 2.74
CA ARG A 226 -6.41 -11.67 4.16
C ARG A 226 -6.63 -10.25 4.69
N GLU A 227 -7.74 -10.07 5.42
CA GLU A 227 -8.13 -8.73 5.89
C GLU A 227 -7.72 -8.50 7.35
N SER A 228 -7.04 -7.38 7.60
CA SER A 228 -6.74 -6.83 8.94
C SER A 228 -6.05 -7.82 9.90
N VAL A 229 -5.17 -8.67 9.36
CA VAL A 229 -4.44 -9.68 10.13
C VAL A 229 -3.09 -9.18 10.66
N MET A 230 -2.66 -7.99 10.24
CA MET A 230 -1.38 -7.37 10.64
C MET A 230 -1.62 -6.05 11.35
N GLN A 231 -0.92 -5.85 12.47
CA GLN A 231 -1.07 -4.64 13.30
C GLN A 231 -0.02 -3.56 12.99
N VAL A 232 0.68 -3.67 11.87
CA VAL A 232 1.72 -2.72 11.47
C VAL A 232 1.12 -1.53 10.72
N VAL A 233 1.57 -0.32 11.08
CA VAL A 233 1.19 0.95 10.43
C VAL A 233 2.44 1.56 9.79
N PRO A 234 2.73 1.25 8.51
CA PRO A 234 3.90 1.79 7.82
C PRO A 234 3.65 3.25 7.43
N LYS A 235 4.35 4.17 8.09
CA LYS A 235 4.33 5.59 7.77
C LYS A 235 5.57 5.97 6.97
N LEU A 236 5.39 6.71 5.88
CA LEU A 236 6.49 7.25 5.09
C LEU A 236 7.03 8.52 5.77
N VAL A 237 8.29 8.47 6.20
CA VAL A 237 9.03 9.60 6.79
C VAL A 237 10.42 9.62 6.15
N ASP A 238 10.82 10.75 5.60
CA ASP A 238 12.14 10.94 4.95
C ASP A 238 12.49 9.84 3.93
N GLY A 239 11.49 9.42 3.13
CA GLY A 239 11.64 8.40 2.10
C GLY A 239 11.76 6.97 2.62
N ARG A 240 11.38 6.70 3.87
CA ARG A 240 11.41 5.38 4.53
C ARG A 240 10.03 5.05 5.10
N LEU A 241 9.60 3.82 4.91
CA LEU A 241 8.48 3.24 5.63
C LEU A 241 9.02 2.59 6.90
N ALA A 242 8.68 3.16 8.03
CA ALA A 242 8.97 2.55 9.33
C ALA A 242 7.65 2.15 10.01
N PRO A 243 7.63 1.07 10.83
CA PRO A 243 6.47 0.76 11.63
C PRO A 243 6.27 1.87 12.66
N PHE A 244 5.09 2.48 12.65
CA PHE A 244 4.73 3.39 13.74
C PHE A 244 4.49 2.54 14.98
N ALA A 245 5.23 2.82 16.07
CA ALA A 245 4.98 2.14 17.34
C ALA A 245 3.57 2.50 17.82
N LEU A 246 2.69 1.51 17.90
CA LEU A 246 1.41 1.66 18.59
C LEU A 246 1.75 1.81 20.08
N ALA A 247 1.65 3.04 20.59
CA ALA A 247 1.82 3.34 22.02
C ALA A 247 0.59 2.87 22.79
#